data_eeacddd5f13e571c828d55ab08ca37a4
#
_entry.id   eeacddd5f13e571c828d55ab08ca37a4
#
_cell.length_a   1.000
_cell.length_b   1.000
_cell.length_c   1.000
_cell.angle_alpha   90.00
_cell.angle_beta   90.00
_cell.angle_gamma   90.00
#
_symmetry.space_group_name_H-M   'P 1'
#
loop_
_entity.id
_entity.type
_entity.pdbx_description
1 polymer ?
#
loop_
_entity_poly.entity_id
_entity_poly.type
_entity_poly.pdbx_seq_one_letter_code
_entity_poly.pdbx_strand_id
1 'polypeptide(L)'
;ILENGEVLVGKLLLAADSRFSQTRRQLGISSDMHDYSRTMFVCRMRHTLSNQHTAYECFHYGRTIALLPLEEYLTNTVITVDSDKAETIRNLSPEELAATVKEQLKGRLGDMELVSTIHNYPLVGMIAQRFYGTRSALIGDAAVGMHPVTAHGFNLGLSSADILAKLVLEAEQRG
;
A
#
# COMPACT_ATOMS: atom_id res chain seq x y z
N ILE A 1 13.56 -8.71 21.79
CA ILE A 1 14.63 -7.80 22.20
C ILE A 1 14.51 -6.56 21.32
N LEU A 2 14.46 -5.39 21.92
CA LEU A 2 14.41 -4.12 21.21
C LEU A 2 15.82 -3.66 20.82
N GLU A 3 15.92 -2.66 19.94
CA GLU A 3 17.21 -2.10 19.49
C GLU A 3 18.06 -1.54 20.65
N ASN A 4 17.41 -1.06 21.71
CA ASN A 4 18.08 -0.59 22.94
C ASN A 4 18.54 -1.73 23.88
N GLY A 5 18.35 -3.00 23.49
CA GLY A 5 18.69 -4.19 24.28
C GLY A 5 17.64 -4.62 25.30
N GLU A 6 16.54 -3.89 25.43
CA GLU A 6 15.44 -4.25 26.33
C GLU A 6 14.76 -5.54 25.89
N VAL A 7 14.45 -6.43 26.85
CA VAL A 7 13.76 -7.69 26.61
C VAL A 7 12.29 -7.55 27.02
N LEU A 8 11.39 -7.62 26.04
CA LEU A 8 9.96 -7.72 26.32
C LEU A 8 9.51 -9.19 26.29
N VAL A 9 8.71 -9.58 27.29
CA VAL A 9 8.12 -10.91 27.37
C VAL A 9 6.60 -10.80 27.15
N GLY A 10 6.08 -11.59 26.21
CA GLY A 10 4.65 -11.62 25.86
C GLY A 10 4.13 -13.05 25.76
N LYS A 11 2.83 -13.22 25.92
CA LYS A 11 2.13 -14.52 25.73
C LYS A 11 1.96 -14.85 24.26
N LEU A 12 1.79 -13.82 23.40
CA LEU A 12 1.50 -13.93 21.98
C LEU A 12 2.30 -12.86 21.21
N LEU A 13 2.86 -13.23 20.07
CA LEU A 13 3.53 -12.36 19.15
C LEU A 13 2.63 -12.13 17.93
N LEU A 14 2.31 -10.86 17.62
CA LEU A 14 1.55 -10.47 16.44
C LEU A 14 2.46 -9.72 15.48
N ALA A 15 2.64 -10.26 14.27
CA ALA A 15 3.42 -9.62 13.23
C ALA A 15 2.51 -8.85 12.27
N ALA A 16 2.68 -7.52 12.24
CA ALA A 16 1.99 -6.58 11.36
C ALA A 16 3.00 -5.67 10.64
N ASP A 17 4.22 -6.17 10.41
CA ASP A 17 5.41 -5.44 9.98
C ASP A 17 5.62 -5.46 8.46
N SER A 18 4.52 -5.36 7.69
CA SER A 18 4.51 -5.22 6.23
C SER A 18 4.84 -6.52 5.47
N ARG A 19 4.68 -6.47 4.13
CA ARG A 19 4.90 -7.61 3.21
C ARG A 19 6.32 -8.16 3.22
N PHE A 20 7.30 -7.36 3.60
CA PHE A 20 8.69 -7.77 3.77
C PHE A 20 9.02 -8.16 5.22
N SER A 21 8.04 -8.53 6.02
CA SER A 21 8.10 -8.86 7.44
C SER A 21 9.38 -9.59 7.85
N GLN A 22 10.13 -8.97 8.72
CA GLN A 22 11.28 -9.63 9.37
C GLN A 22 10.81 -10.63 10.42
N THR A 23 9.75 -10.29 11.14
CA THR A 23 9.15 -11.16 12.15
C THR A 23 8.70 -12.48 11.54
N ARG A 24 7.99 -12.44 10.38
CA ARG A 24 7.61 -13.66 9.65
C ARG A 24 8.82 -14.54 9.34
N ARG A 25 9.90 -13.94 8.82
CA ARG A 25 11.15 -14.65 8.49
C ARG A 25 11.81 -15.28 9.72
N GLN A 26 11.87 -14.55 10.84
CA GLN A 26 12.41 -15.05 12.11
C GLN A 26 11.57 -16.19 12.69
N LEU A 27 10.27 -16.19 12.45
CA LEU A 27 9.37 -17.30 12.80
C LEU A 27 9.51 -18.52 11.86
N GLY A 28 10.38 -18.48 10.86
CA GLY A 28 10.55 -19.55 9.87
C GLY A 28 9.32 -19.77 8.99
N ILE A 29 8.51 -18.72 8.79
CA ILE A 29 7.32 -18.78 7.92
C ILE A 29 7.73 -18.26 6.54
N SER A 30 7.77 -19.16 5.56
CA SER A 30 8.01 -18.83 4.15
C SER A 30 6.82 -18.14 3.51
N SER A 31 7.06 -17.50 2.39
CA SER A 31 6.02 -16.82 1.61
C SER A 31 6.30 -16.94 0.11
N ASP A 32 5.23 -16.99 -0.66
CA ASP A 32 5.30 -16.81 -2.11
C ASP A 32 5.26 -15.30 -2.39
N MET A 33 6.19 -14.84 -3.19
CA MET A 33 6.31 -13.44 -3.59
C MET A 33 6.22 -13.34 -5.11
N HIS A 34 5.43 -12.40 -5.58
CA HIS A 34 5.30 -12.10 -7.00
C HIS A 34 5.64 -10.63 -7.26
N ASP A 35 6.74 -10.39 -7.95
CA ASP A 35 7.10 -9.07 -8.43
C ASP A 35 6.36 -8.80 -9.75
N TYR A 36 5.52 -7.76 -9.76
CA TYR A 36 4.78 -7.35 -10.96
C TYR A 36 5.63 -6.56 -11.94
N SER A 37 6.90 -6.32 -11.64
CA SER A 37 7.81 -5.46 -12.42
C SER A 37 7.23 -4.07 -12.67
N ARG A 38 6.51 -3.55 -11.68
CA ARG A 38 5.87 -2.23 -11.68
C ARG A 38 6.30 -1.41 -10.49
N THR A 39 6.41 -0.10 -10.71
CA THR A 39 6.65 0.89 -9.64
C THR A 39 5.47 1.83 -9.54
N MET A 40 5.01 2.02 -8.33
CA MET A 40 3.92 2.92 -7.98
C MET A 40 4.50 4.20 -7.38
N PHE A 41 4.05 5.36 -7.87
CA PHE A 41 4.35 6.69 -7.35
C PHE A 41 3.08 7.25 -6.72
N VAL A 42 3.20 7.80 -5.53
CA VAL A 42 2.08 8.36 -4.77
C VAL A 42 2.40 9.79 -4.39
N CYS A 43 1.51 10.71 -4.71
CA CYS A 43 1.62 12.12 -4.37
C CYS A 43 0.24 12.75 -4.23
N ARG A 44 0.18 13.98 -3.70
CA ARG A 44 -1.04 14.78 -3.67
C ARG A 44 -0.98 15.87 -4.72
N MET A 45 -2.08 16.02 -5.45
CA MET A 45 -2.22 17.07 -6.46
C MET A 45 -3.46 17.91 -6.19
N ARG A 46 -3.27 19.23 -6.21
CA ARG A 46 -4.36 20.22 -6.25
C ARG A 46 -4.78 20.41 -7.70
N HIS A 47 -6.04 20.74 -7.91
CA HIS A 47 -6.59 20.95 -9.24
C HIS A 47 -7.67 22.04 -9.23
N THR A 48 -7.95 22.62 -10.41
CA THR A 48 -8.81 23.82 -10.53
C THR A 48 -10.29 23.47 -10.77
N LEU A 49 -10.61 22.28 -11.25
CA LEU A 49 -12.00 21.83 -11.41
C LEU A 49 -12.34 20.80 -10.33
N SER A 50 -13.57 20.83 -9.82
CA SER A 50 -14.04 19.90 -8.78
C SER A 50 -13.91 18.44 -9.23
N ASN A 51 -13.42 17.57 -8.36
CA ASN A 51 -13.43 16.11 -8.58
C ASN A 51 -14.80 15.47 -8.31
N GLN A 52 -15.77 16.25 -7.80
CA GLN A 52 -17.12 15.79 -7.47
C GLN A 52 -17.12 14.56 -6.53
N HIS A 53 -16.14 14.48 -5.64
CA HIS A 53 -15.90 13.34 -4.73
C HIS A 53 -15.82 11.98 -5.44
N THR A 54 -15.39 12.00 -6.71
CA THR A 54 -15.30 10.81 -7.56
C THR A 54 -13.88 10.30 -7.62
N ALA A 55 -13.69 9.01 -7.34
CA ALA A 55 -12.43 8.30 -7.60
C ALA A 55 -12.36 7.91 -9.09
N TYR A 56 -11.18 8.07 -9.67
CA TYR A 56 -10.91 7.69 -11.06
C TYR A 56 -9.83 6.63 -11.11
N GLU A 57 -10.04 5.60 -11.90
CA GLU A 57 -9.01 4.62 -12.27
C GLU A 57 -8.86 4.67 -13.79
N CYS A 58 -7.73 5.18 -14.26
CA CYS A 58 -7.46 5.42 -15.68
C CYS A 58 -6.40 4.44 -16.18
N PHE A 59 -6.79 3.52 -17.04
CA PHE A 59 -5.90 2.55 -17.66
C PHE A 59 -5.38 3.10 -19.00
N HIS A 60 -4.07 3.26 -19.09
CA HIS A 60 -3.37 3.66 -20.30
C HIS A 60 -2.34 2.59 -20.70
N TYR A 61 -1.91 2.62 -21.95
CA TYR A 61 -0.83 1.72 -22.38
C TYR A 61 0.45 1.96 -21.57
N GLY A 62 0.94 0.92 -20.89
CA GLY A 62 2.17 0.97 -20.09
C GLY A 62 2.08 1.71 -18.76
N ARG A 63 0.92 2.29 -18.40
CA ARG A 63 0.73 2.95 -17.10
C ARG A 63 -0.73 2.97 -16.66
N THR A 64 -0.93 3.12 -15.35
CA THR A 64 -2.25 3.44 -14.79
C THR A 64 -2.15 4.68 -13.92
N ILE A 65 -3.25 5.43 -13.83
CA ILE A 65 -3.39 6.55 -12.91
C ILE A 65 -4.67 6.36 -12.11
N ALA A 66 -4.53 6.28 -10.79
CA ALA A 66 -5.65 6.35 -9.87
C ALA A 66 -5.68 7.74 -9.21
N LEU A 67 -6.86 8.33 -9.14
CA LEU A 67 -7.13 9.58 -8.42
C LEU A 67 -8.14 9.29 -7.32
N LEU A 68 -7.72 9.49 -6.10
CA LEU A 68 -8.55 9.30 -4.91
C LEU A 68 -8.89 10.66 -4.32
N PRO A 69 -10.15 11.09 -4.27
CA PRO A 69 -10.52 12.39 -3.75
C PRO A 69 -10.19 12.47 -2.25
N LEU A 70 -9.47 13.51 -1.84
CA LEU A 70 -9.23 13.88 -0.45
C LEU A 70 -10.14 15.04 -0.06
N GLU A 71 -10.17 16.06 -0.90
CA GLU A 71 -11.01 17.24 -0.81
C GLU A 71 -11.56 17.54 -2.23
N GLU A 72 -12.50 18.47 -2.35
CA GLU A 72 -13.13 18.80 -3.62
C GLU A 72 -12.14 19.17 -4.74
N TYR A 73 -11.02 19.82 -4.36
CA TYR A 73 -9.97 20.30 -5.27
C TYR A 73 -8.60 19.66 -4.96
N LEU A 74 -8.58 18.54 -4.25
CA LEU A 74 -7.37 17.82 -3.87
C LEU A 74 -7.55 16.32 -4.05
N THR A 75 -6.60 15.70 -4.74
CA THR A 75 -6.58 14.24 -4.92
C THR A 75 -5.26 13.64 -4.43
N ASN A 76 -5.34 12.44 -3.89
CA ASN A 76 -4.20 11.54 -3.85
C ASN A 76 -4.06 10.89 -5.22
N THR A 77 -2.92 11.11 -5.87
CA THR A 77 -2.64 10.65 -7.22
C THR A 77 -1.65 9.50 -7.15
N VAL A 78 -2.03 8.37 -7.74
CA VAL A 78 -1.22 7.15 -7.80
C VAL A 78 -0.90 6.86 -9.25
N ILE A 79 0.38 6.89 -9.62
CA ILE A 79 0.86 6.60 -10.97
C ILE A 79 1.62 5.28 -10.91
N THR A 80 1.20 4.30 -11.72
CA THR A 80 1.89 3.01 -11.82
C THR A 80 2.48 2.86 -13.22
N VAL A 81 3.76 2.58 -13.29
CA VAL A 81 4.51 2.38 -14.55
C VAL A 81 5.33 1.09 -14.50
N ASP A 82 5.80 0.63 -15.65
CA ASP A 82 6.82 -0.41 -15.71
C ASP A 82 8.06 0.03 -14.94
N SER A 83 8.71 -0.86 -14.19
CA SER A 83 9.84 -0.49 -13.32
C SER A 83 11.05 0.03 -14.10
N ASP A 84 11.24 -0.40 -15.33
CA ASP A 84 12.27 0.12 -16.24
C ASP A 84 12.03 1.59 -16.64
N LYS A 85 10.78 2.07 -16.57
CA LYS A 85 10.37 3.45 -16.83
C LYS A 85 10.28 4.32 -15.57
N ALA A 86 10.53 3.77 -14.40
CA ALA A 86 10.39 4.51 -13.13
C ALA A 86 11.28 5.74 -13.06
N GLU A 87 12.52 5.67 -13.62
CA GLU A 87 13.44 6.80 -13.67
C GLU A 87 12.88 7.99 -14.48
N THR A 88 12.10 7.72 -15.51
CA THR A 88 11.46 8.79 -16.30
C THR A 88 10.52 9.62 -15.43
N ILE A 89 9.77 8.99 -14.53
CA ILE A 89 8.87 9.71 -13.59
C ILE A 89 9.68 10.42 -12.49
N ARG A 90 10.74 9.79 -11.97
CA ARG A 90 11.57 10.38 -10.90
C ARG A 90 12.28 11.66 -11.32
N ASN A 91 12.63 11.76 -12.59
CA ASN A 91 13.39 12.88 -13.13
C ASN A 91 12.51 14.05 -13.60
N LEU A 92 11.18 13.93 -13.53
CA LEU A 92 10.28 15.03 -13.85
C LEU A 92 10.31 16.10 -12.75
N SER A 93 10.30 17.35 -13.16
CA SER A 93 10.03 18.45 -12.24
C SER A 93 8.57 18.38 -11.73
N PRO A 94 8.23 19.05 -10.63
CA PRO A 94 6.85 19.14 -10.15
C PRO A 94 5.86 19.59 -11.22
N GLU A 95 6.25 20.57 -12.04
CA GLU A 95 5.46 21.15 -13.12
C GLU A 95 5.28 20.17 -14.28
N GLU A 96 6.35 19.46 -14.66
CA GLU A 96 6.32 18.45 -15.72
C GLU A 96 5.44 17.25 -15.32
N LEU A 97 5.52 16.82 -14.05
CA LEU A 97 4.68 15.75 -13.54
C LEU A 97 3.20 16.16 -13.54
N ALA A 98 2.89 17.37 -13.08
CA ALA A 98 1.52 17.90 -13.08
C ALA A 98 0.97 18.02 -14.51
N ALA A 99 1.77 18.52 -15.45
CA ALA A 99 1.40 18.61 -16.86
C ALA A 99 1.15 17.21 -17.47
N THR A 100 2.01 16.25 -17.16
CA THR A 100 1.87 14.85 -17.62
C THR A 100 0.57 14.23 -17.12
N VAL A 101 0.25 14.41 -15.84
CA VAL A 101 -1.00 13.88 -15.26
C VAL A 101 -2.23 14.57 -15.86
N LYS A 102 -2.19 15.91 -16.00
CA LYS A 102 -3.26 16.68 -16.64
C LYS A 102 -3.53 16.20 -18.07
N GLU A 103 -2.49 15.99 -18.87
CA GLU A 103 -2.62 15.48 -20.23
C GLU A 103 -3.28 14.11 -20.28
N GLN A 104 -2.85 13.18 -19.40
CA GLN A 104 -3.39 11.83 -19.34
C GLN A 104 -4.86 11.80 -18.91
N LEU A 105 -5.27 12.75 -18.06
CA LEU A 105 -6.65 12.96 -17.66
C LEU A 105 -7.47 13.74 -18.69
N LYS A 106 -6.83 14.14 -19.82
CA LYS A 106 -7.46 14.98 -20.86
C LYS A 106 -8.06 16.26 -20.28
N GLY A 107 -7.37 16.88 -19.32
CA GLY A 107 -7.78 18.11 -18.65
C GLY A 107 -9.04 18.02 -17.78
N ARG A 108 -9.52 16.82 -17.45
CA ARG A 108 -10.78 16.58 -16.71
C ARG A 108 -10.86 17.34 -15.37
N LEU A 109 -9.73 17.52 -14.68
CA LEU A 109 -9.64 18.24 -13.41
C LEU A 109 -9.06 19.66 -13.58
N GLY A 110 -8.90 20.15 -14.80
CA GLY A 110 -8.32 21.45 -15.08
C GLY A 110 -6.82 21.48 -14.90
N ASP A 111 -6.28 22.62 -14.44
CA ASP A 111 -4.87 22.74 -14.12
C ASP A 111 -4.55 21.96 -12.84
N MET A 112 -3.37 21.37 -12.80
CA MET A 112 -2.91 20.54 -11.70
C MET A 112 -1.59 21.06 -11.15
N GLU A 113 -1.40 20.88 -9.83
CA GLU A 113 -0.19 21.29 -9.10
C GLU A 113 0.20 20.19 -8.12
N LEU A 114 1.49 19.83 -8.09
CA LEU A 114 2.04 18.92 -7.09
C LEU A 114 2.18 19.65 -5.75
N VAL A 115 1.50 19.18 -4.70
CA VAL A 115 1.47 19.82 -3.37
C VAL A 115 2.02 18.94 -2.24
N SER A 116 2.71 17.85 -2.58
CA SER A 116 3.36 16.98 -1.60
C SER A 116 4.69 16.44 -2.13
N THR A 117 5.44 15.76 -1.26
CA THR A 117 6.52 14.86 -1.69
C THR A 117 5.96 13.70 -2.51
N ILE A 118 6.81 13.15 -3.39
CA ILE A 118 6.51 11.94 -4.17
C ILE A 118 7.13 10.75 -3.44
N HIS A 119 6.31 9.76 -3.11
CA HIS A 119 6.75 8.47 -2.59
C HIS A 119 6.65 7.41 -3.68
N ASN A 120 7.61 6.48 -3.74
CA ASN A 120 7.57 5.39 -4.70
C ASN A 120 7.76 4.03 -4.03
N TYR A 121 7.07 3.02 -4.55
CA TYR A 121 7.05 1.67 -4.01
C TYR A 121 7.06 0.65 -5.15
N PRO A 122 7.85 -0.44 -5.05
CA PRO A 122 7.72 -1.56 -5.96
C PRO A 122 6.38 -2.27 -5.71
N LEU A 123 5.72 -2.69 -6.78
CA LEU A 123 4.53 -3.52 -6.68
C LEU A 123 4.92 -4.98 -6.57
N VAL A 124 4.78 -5.52 -5.36
CA VAL A 124 5.07 -6.92 -5.05
C VAL A 124 3.86 -7.51 -4.33
N GLY A 125 3.31 -8.58 -4.88
CA GLY A 125 2.34 -9.43 -4.20
C GLY A 125 3.05 -10.38 -3.25
N MET A 126 2.43 -10.73 -2.12
CA MET A 126 2.99 -11.67 -1.17
C MET A 126 1.87 -12.42 -0.45
N ILE A 127 2.04 -13.74 -0.30
CA ILE A 127 1.20 -14.56 0.58
C ILE A 127 2.09 -15.46 1.44
N ALA A 128 1.87 -15.42 2.75
CA ALA A 128 2.56 -16.31 3.68
C ALA A 128 2.00 -17.73 3.56
N GLN A 129 2.87 -18.74 3.63
CA GLN A 129 2.48 -20.16 3.54
C GLN A 129 1.60 -20.60 4.73
N ARG A 130 1.66 -19.87 5.83
CA ARG A 130 0.76 -20.02 6.98
C ARG A 130 0.68 -18.69 7.73
N PHE A 131 -0.45 -18.43 8.38
CA PHE A 131 -0.71 -17.17 9.06
C PHE A 131 -0.49 -17.24 10.57
N TYR A 132 -0.13 -18.38 11.10
CA TYR A 132 0.10 -18.59 12.51
C TYR A 132 1.23 -19.59 12.77
N GLY A 133 1.77 -19.54 13.97
CA GLY A 133 2.75 -20.47 14.51
C GLY A 133 2.55 -20.62 16.01
N THR A 134 3.49 -21.27 16.71
CA THR A 134 3.44 -21.40 18.16
C THR A 134 3.47 -20.02 18.80
N ARG A 135 2.40 -19.64 19.49
CA ARG A 135 2.25 -18.33 20.15
C ARG A 135 2.51 -17.14 19.23
N SER A 136 2.18 -17.28 17.95
CA SER A 136 2.40 -16.20 16.98
C SER A 136 1.34 -16.20 15.89
N ALA A 137 1.01 -15.00 15.38
CA ALA A 137 0.15 -14.81 14.23
C ALA A 137 0.64 -13.66 13.36
N LEU A 138 0.34 -13.75 12.05
CA LEU A 138 0.59 -12.72 11.06
C LEU A 138 -0.74 -12.05 10.69
N ILE A 139 -0.75 -10.74 10.59
CA ILE A 139 -1.91 -9.96 10.13
C ILE A 139 -1.49 -8.91 9.10
N GLY A 140 -2.47 -8.39 8.36
CA GLY A 140 -2.23 -7.39 7.32
C GLY A 140 -1.24 -7.86 6.27
N ASP A 141 -0.41 -6.96 5.79
CA ASP A 141 0.59 -7.25 4.74
C ASP A 141 1.71 -8.21 5.19
N ALA A 142 1.86 -8.48 6.48
CA ALA A 142 2.77 -9.53 6.95
C ALA A 142 2.26 -10.94 6.60
N ALA A 143 0.93 -11.09 6.51
CA ALA A 143 0.25 -12.32 6.10
C ALA A 143 -0.04 -12.34 4.59
N VAL A 144 -0.65 -11.28 4.06
CA VAL A 144 -1.05 -11.16 2.64
C VAL A 144 -0.86 -9.73 2.15
N GLY A 145 0.12 -9.51 1.29
CA GLY A 145 0.32 -8.25 0.57
C GLY A 145 -0.31 -8.34 -0.83
N MET A 146 -1.44 -7.68 -1.04
CA MET A 146 -2.18 -7.73 -2.31
C MET A 146 -1.74 -6.63 -3.29
N HIS A 147 -2.06 -6.83 -4.58
CA HIS A 147 -1.98 -5.77 -5.58
C HIS A 147 -3.03 -4.68 -5.25
N PRO A 148 -2.66 -3.39 -5.29
CA PRO A 148 -3.52 -2.30 -4.83
C PRO A 148 -4.75 -2.03 -5.71
N VAL A 149 -4.81 -2.56 -6.93
CA VAL A 149 -5.90 -2.29 -7.90
C VAL A 149 -7.30 -2.57 -7.36
N THR A 150 -7.44 -3.51 -6.42
CA THR A 150 -8.74 -3.86 -5.83
C THR A 150 -9.04 -3.09 -4.54
N ALA A 151 -8.08 -2.31 -4.01
CA ALA A 151 -8.16 -1.60 -2.74
C ALA A 151 -8.57 -2.47 -1.53
N HIS A 152 -8.39 -3.79 -1.59
CA HIS A 152 -8.82 -4.72 -0.54
C HIS A 152 -7.79 -4.91 0.59
N GLY A 153 -6.54 -4.49 0.41
CA GLY A 153 -5.45 -4.76 1.37
C GLY A 153 -5.76 -4.25 2.77
N PHE A 154 -6.21 -3.01 2.90
CA PHE A 154 -6.58 -2.42 4.20
C PHE A 154 -7.76 -3.16 4.84
N ASN A 155 -8.83 -3.42 4.08
CA ASN A 155 -10.02 -4.09 4.57
C ASN A 155 -9.72 -5.53 5.02
N LEU A 156 -8.88 -6.25 4.28
CA LEU A 156 -8.43 -7.59 4.66
C LEU A 156 -7.58 -7.55 5.94
N GLY A 157 -6.69 -6.59 6.06
CA GLY A 157 -5.87 -6.37 7.26
C GLY A 157 -6.73 -6.09 8.49
N LEU A 158 -7.70 -5.19 8.37
CA LEU A 158 -8.62 -4.84 9.45
C LEU A 158 -9.49 -6.05 9.86
N SER A 159 -10.05 -6.76 8.89
CA SER A 159 -10.84 -7.97 9.13
C SER A 159 -10.01 -9.06 9.81
N SER A 160 -8.77 -9.27 9.40
CA SER A 160 -7.89 -10.26 10.04
C SER A 160 -7.56 -9.89 11.50
N ALA A 161 -7.40 -8.61 11.79
CA ALA A 161 -7.17 -8.13 13.15
C ALA A 161 -8.40 -8.35 14.06
N ASP A 162 -9.60 -8.05 13.55
CA ASP A 162 -10.87 -8.28 14.29
C ASP A 162 -11.10 -9.76 14.59
N ILE A 163 -10.92 -10.62 13.58
CA ILE A 163 -11.06 -12.08 13.73
C ILE A 163 -10.06 -12.61 14.76
N LEU A 164 -8.79 -12.20 14.64
CA LEU A 164 -7.76 -12.66 15.57
C LEU A 164 -8.03 -12.20 17.00
N ALA A 165 -8.47 -10.96 17.21
CA ALA A 165 -8.84 -10.46 18.53
C ALA A 165 -9.94 -11.31 19.17
N LYS A 166 -10.98 -11.66 18.43
CA LYS A 166 -12.06 -12.54 18.90
C LYS A 166 -11.54 -13.92 19.29
N LEU A 167 -10.71 -14.54 18.45
CA LEU A 167 -10.12 -15.86 18.73
C LEU A 167 -9.23 -15.86 19.97
N VAL A 168 -8.44 -14.80 20.19
CA VAL A 168 -7.60 -14.67 21.39
C VAL A 168 -8.45 -14.54 22.65
N LEU A 169 -9.50 -13.70 22.63
CA LEU A 169 -10.41 -13.53 23.75
C LEU A 169 -11.15 -14.83 24.10
N GLU A 170 -11.63 -15.56 23.09
CA GLU A 170 -12.26 -16.86 23.29
C GLU A 170 -11.29 -17.90 23.88
N ALA A 171 -10.03 -17.90 23.43
CA ALA A 171 -9.02 -18.81 23.95
C ALA A 171 -8.68 -18.49 25.43
N GLU A 172 -8.57 -17.21 25.81
CA GLU A 172 -8.35 -16.80 27.21
C GLU A 172 -9.51 -17.21 28.14
N GLN A 173 -10.75 -17.17 27.64
CA GLN A 173 -11.92 -17.59 28.43
C GLN A 173 -11.98 -19.10 28.65
N ARG A 174 -11.34 -19.90 27.80
CA ARG A 174 -11.31 -21.37 27.93
C ARG A 174 -10.16 -21.89 28.80
N GLY A 175 -9.21 -21.04 29.16
CA GLY A 175 -8.03 -21.41 29.98
C GLY A 175 -6.92 -21.93 29.08
#